data_c75a2a11597eadc52331846f60326b00
#
_entry.id   c75a2a11597eadc52331846f60326b00
#
_cell.length_a   1.000
_cell.length_b   1.000
_cell.length_c   1.000
_cell.angle_alpha   90.00
_cell.angle_beta   90.00
_cell.angle_gamma   90.00
#
_symmetry.space_group_name_H-M   'P 1'
#
loop_
_entity.id
_entity.type
_entity.pdbx_description
1 polymer ?
#
loop_
_entity_poly.entity_id
_entity_poly.type
_entity_poly.pdbx_seq_one_letter_code
_entity_poly.pdbx_strand_id
1 'polypeptide(L)'
;MSNNDLTRRKFVGLSAMATIATMGGTTFSLAGCKKDKVENVPSSEQDVVIIGSGFGGAISALRLAEHGVKALMLEMGRQYTVSKYEDVFAKSLQPDGRSSWLKKKTIVPVVNDFLQFSIYKYVGVLDRIDYDTSYTRIYRGTCLGGGSVVYGAMLPYARPELWDKYFPYINYQDMTDKWYPKVKSVLDFSTVPDELLNSKMYDYARVALDHCDKAGMTPIFLNAGVNFDVIKGELDGTEKKCCMNGDVIYGAYNGYKNSLDRNYIPAAIATGNLTVQTMSKVDYINKLSDGRYEVFVDIIDEVGEKIDRKLYIAKKVFINAGVAGTMDILLKSKYKGGLSNLSDEVGKHWGGNGNIMAMRTGLKENTGTVQGAVPVVAYGYLDSPVTPTLAEQAPLPIGIELKQLLTLAITENPERGYFEYDPNTDRAELHFDKSQMDISRRGMQAFIDKLNEANGGSLSNIYFNGHSFGDNFSYHPLGGACLGLASDYFGRLKGYEGLYCLDGSMMPGFSCCANPALTIAAIAERNMENIIAEDFS
;
A
#
# COMPACT_ATOMS: atom_id res chain seq x y z
N MET A 1 -4.75 -58.15 15.18
CA MET A 1 -6.03 -57.93 15.85
C MET A 1 -6.38 -56.50 15.62
N SER A 2 -7.17 -56.34 14.76
CA SER A 2 -8.48 -55.84 14.25
C SER A 2 -8.36 -54.35 13.94
N ASN A 3 -8.35 -54.02 12.67
CA ASN A 3 -9.48 -53.66 11.77
C ASN A 3 -10.42 -52.61 12.33
N ASN A 4 -10.48 -51.45 11.65
CA ASN A 4 -11.74 -51.03 11.06
C ASN A 4 -11.54 -49.94 9.99
N ASP A 5 -11.90 -50.34 8.78
CA ASP A 5 -12.25 -49.57 7.60
C ASP A 5 -13.50 -48.70 7.83
N LEU A 6 -13.55 -47.52 7.20
CA LEU A 6 -14.78 -46.89 6.77
C LEU A 6 -14.59 -46.08 5.48
N THR A 7 -14.81 -46.78 4.40
CA THR A 7 -15.69 -46.57 3.23
C THR A 7 -15.81 -45.19 2.61
N ARG A 8 -15.24 -45.16 1.39
CA ARG A 8 -15.56 -44.29 0.25
C ARG A 8 -17.02 -44.44 -0.16
N ARG A 9 -17.72 -43.36 -0.43
CA ARG A 9 -18.88 -43.36 -1.32
C ARG A 9 -18.58 -42.57 -2.60
N LYS A 10 -18.50 -43.33 -3.67
CA LYS A 10 -18.61 -42.90 -5.07
C LYS A 10 -20.05 -42.47 -5.36
N PHE A 11 -20.19 -41.39 -6.16
CA PHE A 11 -21.37 -41.26 -6.99
C PHE A 11 -20.95 -41.12 -8.46
N VAL A 12 -21.50 -42.04 -9.27
CA VAL A 12 -21.30 -42.20 -10.68
C VAL A 12 -22.49 -41.59 -11.42
N GLY A 13 -22.22 -40.79 -12.38
CA GLY A 13 -22.68 -40.63 -13.73
C GLY A 13 -24.17 -40.65 -14.08
N LEU A 14 -24.49 -39.84 -15.06
CA LEU A 14 -25.08 -40.29 -16.32
C LEU A 14 -25.04 -39.20 -17.40
N SER A 15 -24.47 -39.57 -18.49
CA SER A 15 -24.48 -38.91 -19.79
C SER A 15 -25.86 -39.02 -20.46
N ALA A 16 -26.26 -38.00 -21.21
CA ALA A 16 -27.17 -38.20 -22.33
C ALA A 16 -26.75 -37.28 -23.50
N MET A 17 -26.32 -37.89 -24.56
CA MET A 17 -26.16 -37.34 -25.93
C MET A 17 -27.55 -37.10 -26.56
N ALA A 18 -27.66 -36.05 -27.37
CA ALA A 18 -28.51 -36.05 -28.57
C ALA A 18 -28.03 -35.01 -29.59
N THR A 19 -27.78 -35.39 -30.69
CA THR A 19 -27.28 -35.36 -32.02
C THR A 19 -28.00 -34.30 -32.90
N ILE A 20 -27.20 -33.47 -33.55
CA ILE A 20 -27.18 -32.93 -34.95
C ILE A 20 -28.49 -32.57 -35.67
N ALA A 21 -28.54 -31.33 -36.20
CA ALA A 21 -28.83 -31.08 -37.63
C ALA A 21 -28.31 -29.68 -38.04
N THR A 22 -27.60 -29.72 -39.17
CA THR A 22 -27.03 -28.64 -39.98
C THR A 22 -28.11 -27.85 -40.73
N MET A 23 -27.91 -26.52 -40.87
CA MET A 23 -27.84 -25.83 -42.21
C MET A 23 -27.68 -24.30 -42.02
N GLY A 24 -26.69 -23.81 -42.59
CA GLY A 24 -26.35 -22.66 -43.39
C GLY A 24 -27.10 -21.31 -43.17
N GLY A 25 -26.30 -20.29 -42.90
CA GLY A 25 -26.77 -18.91 -42.98
C GLY A 25 -25.76 -17.97 -42.30
N THR A 26 -24.79 -17.50 -43.11
CA THR A 26 -23.89 -16.41 -42.71
C THR A 26 -24.66 -15.11 -42.50
N THR A 27 -24.80 -14.67 -41.29
CA THR A 27 -25.10 -13.28 -40.98
C THR A 27 -24.05 -12.77 -39.99
N PHE A 28 -23.23 -11.82 -40.45
CA PHE A 28 -22.41 -10.99 -39.58
C PHE A 28 -23.32 -10.26 -38.63
N SER A 29 -23.32 -10.69 -37.35
CA SER A 29 -23.96 -9.97 -36.27
C SER A 29 -22.88 -9.15 -35.57
N LEU A 30 -23.00 -7.83 -35.68
CA LEU A 30 -22.33 -6.87 -34.81
C LEU A 30 -22.52 -7.31 -33.35
N ALA A 31 -21.40 -7.54 -32.66
CA ALA A 31 -21.39 -7.82 -31.23
C ALA A 31 -21.97 -6.61 -30.48
N GLY A 32 -23.26 -6.66 -30.22
CA GLY A 32 -23.92 -5.73 -29.31
C GLY A 32 -23.41 -5.99 -27.91
N CYS A 33 -22.92 -4.96 -27.25
CA CYS A 33 -22.68 -4.94 -25.83
C CYS A 33 -23.86 -5.58 -25.10
N LYS A 34 -23.64 -6.72 -24.47
CA LYS A 34 -24.59 -7.27 -23.50
C LYS A 34 -24.65 -6.25 -22.37
N LYS A 35 -25.70 -5.45 -22.30
CA LYS A 35 -26.09 -4.80 -21.04
C LYS A 35 -26.37 -5.94 -20.07
N ASP A 36 -25.51 -6.09 -19.06
CA ASP A 36 -25.78 -6.98 -17.95
C ASP A 36 -27.17 -6.59 -17.42
N LYS A 37 -28.07 -7.58 -17.31
CA LYS A 37 -29.34 -7.37 -16.65
C LYS A 37 -29.02 -6.95 -15.24
N VAL A 38 -29.35 -5.71 -14.88
CA VAL A 38 -29.34 -5.24 -13.50
C VAL A 38 -30.35 -6.13 -12.77
N GLU A 39 -29.85 -7.15 -12.08
CA GLU A 39 -30.66 -7.88 -11.12
C GLU A 39 -31.21 -6.82 -10.13
N ASN A 40 -32.43 -6.98 -9.66
CA ASN A 40 -33.02 -6.12 -8.63
C ASN A 40 -32.27 -6.28 -7.31
N VAL A 41 -31.07 -5.68 -7.22
CA VAL A 41 -30.28 -5.62 -5.99
C VAL A 41 -30.90 -4.52 -5.14
N PRO A 42 -31.35 -4.81 -3.90
CA PRO A 42 -31.88 -3.79 -3.01
C PRO A 42 -30.84 -2.68 -2.81
N SER A 43 -31.20 -1.43 -3.13
CA SER A 43 -30.32 -0.29 -2.95
C SER A 43 -30.47 0.33 -1.56
N SER A 44 -29.37 0.79 -0.99
CA SER A 44 -29.33 1.56 0.26
C SER A 44 -28.78 2.96 -0.02
N GLU A 45 -29.49 3.99 0.44
CA GLU A 45 -29.06 5.38 0.28
C GLU A 45 -28.03 5.76 1.35
N GLN A 46 -27.03 6.54 0.92
CA GLN A 46 -25.94 7.04 1.75
C GLN A 46 -25.69 8.52 1.44
N ASP A 47 -25.36 9.31 2.46
CA ASP A 47 -24.88 10.68 2.21
C ASP A 47 -23.50 10.62 1.54
N VAL A 48 -22.58 9.86 2.12
CA VAL A 48 -21.21 9.67 1.63
C VAL A 48 -20.82 8.19 1.65
N VAL A 49 -20.20 7.73 0.56
CA VAL A 49 -19.48 6.45 0.51
C VAL A 49 -17.99 6.71 0.40
N ILE A 50 -17.20 6.08 1.29
CA ILE A 50 -15.73 6.10 1.27
C ILE A 50 -15.26 4.71 0.89
N ILE A 51 -14.50 4.59 -0.19
CA ILE A 51 -13.99 3.32 -0.72
C ILE A 51 -12.53 3.20 -0.35
N GLY A 52 -12.21 2.19 0.48
CA GLY A 52 -10.89 1.96 1.04
C GLY A 52 -10.65 2.67 2.37
N SER A 53 -9.90 2.02 3.24
CA SER A 53 -9.62 2.43 4.62
C SER A 53 -8.15 2.82 4.87
N GLY A 54 -7.35 3.00 3.80
CA GLY A 54 -5.98 3.51 3.85
C GLY A 54 -5.92 5.00 4.23
N PHE A 55 -4.76 5.64 4.08
CA PHE A 55 -4.53 7.02 4.54
C PHE A 55 -5.60 8.00 4.05
N GLY A 56 -5.88 8.04 2.75
CA GLY A 56 -6.91 8.94 2.22
C GLY A 56 -8.30 8.66 2.78
N GLY A 57 -8.69 7.37 2.87
CA GLY A 57 -10.00 6.97 3.36
C GLY A 57 -10.20 7.23 4.85
N ALA A 58 -9.23 6.89 5.67
CA ALA A 58 -9.29 7.09 7.12
C ALA A 58 -9.34 8.57 7.51
N ILE A 59 -8.56 9.42 6.81
CA ILE A 59 -8.56 10.87 7.02
C ILE A 59 -9.89 11.46 6.55
N SER A 60 -10.37 11.10 5.36
CA SER A 60 -11.68 11.54 4.88
C SER A 60 -12.79 11.18 5.87
N ALA A 61 -12.76 9.94 6.38
CA ALA A 61 -13.74 9.45 7.35
C ALA A 61 -13.74 10.27 8.64
N LEU A 62 -12.57 10.50 9.24
CA LEU A 62 -12.48 11.26 10.49
C LEU A 62 -12.95 12.70 10.31
N ARG A 63 -12.48 13.41 9.27
CA ARG A 63 -12.82 14.82 9.08
C ARG A 63 -14.30 15.02 8.74
N LEU A 64 -14.90 14.13 7.91
CA LEU A 64 -16.34 14.13 7.66
C LEU A 64 -17.14 13.84 8.93
N ALA A 65 -16.72 12.85 9.71
CA ALA A 65 -17.41 12.45 10.95
C ALA A 65 -17.36 13.55 12.01
N GLU A 66 -16.23 14.24 12.18
CA GLU A 66 -16.10 15.42 13.06
C GLU A 66 -17.00 16.59 12.60
N HIS A 67 -17.24 16.71 11.30
CA HIS A 67 -18.16 17.72 10.74
C HIS A 67 -19.64 17.27 10.82
N GLY A 68 -19.95 16.12 11.41
CA GLY A 68 -21.32 15.61 11.57
C GLY A 68 -21.88 14.91 10.30
N VAL A 69 -21.06 14.67 9.29
CA VAL A 69 -21.48 14.00 8.04
C VAL A 69 -21.45 12.49 8.24
N LYS A 70 -22.59 11.85 7.96
CA LYS A 70 -22.69 10.38 7.99
C LYS A 70 -22.03 9.77 6.76
N ALA A 71 -21.16 8.79 6.99
CA ALA A 71 -20.45 8.09 5.93
C ALA A 71 -20.46 6.57 6.12
N LEU A 72 -20.51 5.84 4.99
CA LEU A 72 -20.27 4.41 4.92
C LEU A 72 -18.86 4.18 4.33
N MET A 73 -17.96 3.55 5.09
CA MET A 73 -16.66 3.11 4.62
C MET A 73 -16.74 1.66 4.17
N LEU A 74 -16.31 1.40 2.92
CA LEU A 74 -16.22 0.07 2.31
C LEU A 74 -14.76 -0.35 2.22
N GLU A 75 -14.39 -1.44 2.92
CA GLU A 75 -13.05 -2.03 2.88
C GLU A 75 -13.12 -3.44 2.27
N MET A 76 -12.27 -3.69 1.26
CA MET A 76 -12.20 -4.97 0.58
C MET A 76 -11.73 -6.09 1.51
N GLY A 77 -10.79 -5.78 2.37
CA GLY A 77 -10.19 -6.74 3.26
C GLY A 77 -10.92 -6.89 4.59
N ARG A 78 -10.34 -7.72 5.43
CA ARG A 78 -10.84 -8.06 6.76
C ARG A 78 -10.36 -7.05 7.82
N GLN A 79 -11.09 -6.94 8.92
CA GLN A 79 -10.61 -6.30 10.14
C GLN A 79 -9.80 -7.32 10.97
N TYR A 80 -8.63 -6.89 11.44
CA TYR A 80 -7.77 -7.63 12.36
C TYR A 80 -7.63 -6.83 13.66
N THR A 81 -8.35 -7.24 14.70
CA THR A 81 -8.32 -6.55 15.99
C THR A 81 -7.20 -7.09 16.86
N VAL A 82 -6.21 -6.26 17.17
CA VAL A 82 -5.10 -6.62 18.05
C VAL A 82 -5.61 -7.01 19.43
N SER A 83 -5.16 -8.16 19.93
CA SER A 83 -5.53 -8.72 21.22
C SER A 83 -4.28 -9.11 22.02
N LYS A 84 -4.31 -8.92 23.33
CA LYS A 84 -3.25 -9.43 24.23
C LYS A 84 -3.21 -10.96 24.31
N TYR A 85 -4.30 -11.61 23.95
CA TYR A 85 -4.49 -13.07 24.13
C TYR A 85 -4.20 -13.87 22.87
N GLU A 86 -4.36 -13.29 21.69
CA GLU A 86 -4.25 -13.99 20.41
C GLU A 86 -3.27 -13.30 19.46
N ASP A 87 -2.50 -14.10 18.71
CA ASP A 87 -1.67 -13.63 17.61
C ASP A 87 -2.55 -13.47 16.36
N VAL A 88 -3.23 -12.33 16.25
CA VAL A 88 -4.19 -12.06 15.16
C VAL A 88 -3.53 -11.97 13.78
N PHE A 89 -2.25 -11.58 13.73
CA PHE A 89 -1.47 -11.53 12.50
C PHE A 89 -0.55 -12.74 12.36
N ALA A 90 -0.19 -13.09 11.13
CA ALA A 90 0.83 -14.10 10.86
C ALA A 90 2.22 -13.59 11.28
N LYS A 91 3.11 -14.51 11.69
CA LYS A 91 4.51 -14.19 11.99
C LYS A 91 5.36 -14.25 10.72
N SER A 92 6.38 -13.40 10.63
CA SER A 92 7.27 -13.33 9.47
C SER A 92 7.98 -14.65 9.16
N LEU A 93 8.41 -15.38 10.20
CA LEU A 93 9.07 -16.68 10.06
C LEU A 93 8.13 -17.90 10.13
N GLN A 94 6.85 -17.69 10.42
CA GLN A 94 5.80 -18.72 10.46
C GLN A 94 4.54 -18.20 9.77
N PRO A 95 4.63 -17.86 8.47
CA PRO A 95 3.49 -17.32 7.73
C PRO A 95 2.41 -18.37 7.50
N ASP A 96 1.16 -17.91 7.50
CA ASP A 96 -0.03 -18.68 7.16
C ASP A 96 -0.94 -17.88 6.20
N GLY A 97 -2.17 -18.33 5.97
CA GLY A 97 -3.11 -17.64 5.07
C GLY A 97 -3.37 -16.17 5.42
N ARG A 98 -3.22 -15.76 6.69
CA ARG A 98 -3.39 -14.37 7.14
C ARG A 98 -2.29 -13.43 6.62
N SER A 99 -1.16 -13.98 6.16
CA SER A 99 -0.03 -13.21 5.64
C SER A 99 -0.30 -12.60 4.26
N SER A 100 -0.95 -13.35 3.36
CA SER A 100 -0.98 -13.00 1.93
C SER A 100 -2.39 -13.09 1.35
N TRP A 101 -2.83 -12.03 0.68
CA TRP A 101 -4.16 -11.90 0.10
C TRP A 101 -4.42 -12.92 -1.01
N LEU A 102 -5.30 -13.89 -0.71
CA LEU A 102 -5.80 -14.90 -1.66
C LEU A 102 -4.70 -15.71 -2.38
N LYS A 103 -3.51 -15.79 -1.79
CA LYS A 103 -2.39 -16.57 -2.34
C LYS A 103 -2.28 -17.93 -1.67
N LYS A 104 -1.63 -18.88 -2.35
CA LYS A 104 -1.28 -20.21 -1.82
C LYS A 104 0.20 -20.32 -1.44
N LYS A 105 0.96 -19.26 -1.64
CA LYS A 105 2.37 -19.11 -1.28
C LYS A 105 2.61 -17.69 -0.76
N THR A 106 3.61 -17.55 0.10
CA THR A 106 4.04 -16.23 0.58
C THR A 106 4.63 -15.38 -0.55
N ILE A 107 4.55 -14.05 -0.40
CA ILE A 107 4.85 -13.09 -1.47
C ILE A 107 5.85 -12.01 -1.09
N VAL A 108 6.50 -12.10 0.08
CA VAL A 108 7.43 -11.06 0.57
C VAL A 108 8.64 -10.94 -0.36
N PRO A 109 8.98 -9.75 -0.85
CA PRO A 109 10.17 -9.53 -1.66
C PRO A 109 11.44 -9.90 -0.91
N VAL A 110 12.52 -10.17 -1.64
CA VAL A 110 13.80 -10.61 -1.13
C VAL A 110 13.75 -12.03 -0.53
N VAL A 111 12.82 -12.31 0.39
CA VAL A 111 12.69 -13.64 1.01
C VAL A 111 12.08 -14.65 0.04
N ASN A 112 11.02 -14.27 -0.68
CA ASN A 112 10.27 -15.20 -1.53
C ASN A 112 10.92 -15.50 -2.88
N ASP A 113 11.92 -14.76 -3.28
CA ASP A 113 12.72 -15.12 -4.44
C ASP A 113 13.61 -16.35 -4.13
N PHE A 114 13.87 -16.65 -2.84
CA PHE A 114 14.60 -17.83 -2.36
C PHE A 114 13.73 -18.87 -1.67
N LEU A 115 12.79 -18.43 -0.82
CA LEU A 115 12.07 -19.29 0.10
C LEU A 115 10.59 -18.90 0.12
N GLN A 116 9.76 -19.63 -0.64
CA GLN A 116 8.32 -19.50 -0.58
C GLN A 116 7.73 -20.54 0.35
N PHE A 117 7.01 -20.10 1.35
CA PHE A 117 6.21 -20.98 2.20
C PHE A 117 4.85 -21.25 1.57
N SER A 118 4.41 -22.52 1.60
CA SER A 118 3.04 -22.88 1.24
C SER A 118 2.09 -22.44 2.36
N ILE A 119 1.00 -21.75 1.99
CA ILE A 119 -0.03 -21.26 2.90
C ILE A 119 -1.41 -21.62 2.35
N TYR A 120 -2.43 -21.57 3.19
CA TYR A 120 -3.81 -21.74 2.69
C TYR A 120 -4.33 -20.40 2.11
N LYS A 121 -5.20 -20.49 1.09
CA LYS A 121 -5.86 -19.32 0.47
C LYS A 121 -6.78 -18.67 1.49
N TYR A 122 -6.55 -17.38 1.77
CA TYR A 122 -7.30 -16.60 2.74
C TYR A 122 -7.22 -15.11 2.43
N VAL A 123 -8.09 -14.32 3.04
CA VAL A 123 -8.07 -12.85 2.95
C VAL A 123 -6.97 -12.26 3.86
N GLY A 124 -5.73 -12.56 3.53
CA GLY A 124 -4.56 -12.08 4.27
C GLY A 124 -4.32 -10.58 4.09
N VAL A 125 -3.38 -10.04 4.87
CA VAL A 125 -3.17 -8.57 4.98
C VAL A 125 -2.35 -7.96 3.85
N LEU A 126 -1.43 -8.73 3.23
CA LEU A 126 -0.53 -8.22 2.18
C LEU A 126 -0.91 -8.79 0.82
N ASP A 127 -1.10 -7.93 -0.16
CA ASP A 127 -1.29 -8.33 -1.56
C ASP A 127 -0.10 -7.93 -2.41
N ARG A 128 0.14 -8.74 -3.45
CA ARG A 128 1.06 -8.44 -4.56
C ARG A 128 0.33 -8.56 -5.87
N ILE A 129 0.34 -7.49 -6.63
CA ILE A 129 -0.25 -7.43 -7.96
C ILE A 129 0.89 -7.52 -8.97
N ASP A 130 0.86 -8.59 -9.76
CA ASP A 130 1.74 -8.79 -10.89
C ASP A 130 0.99 -8.41 -12.17
N TYR A 131 1.63 -7.67 -13.07
CA TYR A 131 1.08 -7.23 -14.35
C TYR A 131 1.93 -7.79 -15.49
N ASP A 132 1.30 -8.31 -16.53
CA ASP A 132 2.02 -8.85 -17.68
C ASP A 132 2.66 -7.73 -18.53
N THR A 133 2.13 -6.53 -18.43
CA THR A 133 2.56 -5.32 -19.15
C THR A 133 3.54 -4.44 -18.35
N SER A 134 3.96 -4.87 -17.15
CA SER A 134 4.85 -4.08 -16.30
C SER A 134 6.00 -4.90 -15.75
N TYR A 135 7.19 -4.30 -15.78
CA TYR A 135 8.34 -4.82 -15.05
C TYR A 135 8.17 -4.77 -13.53
N THR A 136 7.43 -3.77 -13.04
CA THR A 136 7.27 -3.51 -11.60
C THR A 136 5.95 -4.08 -11.07
N ARG A 137 6.04 -4.83 -9.98
CA ARG A 137 4.92 -5.33 -9.18
C ARG A 137 4.50 -4.29 -8.16
N ILE A 138 3.23 -4.27 -7.79
CA ILE A 138 2.72 -3.41 -6.72
C ILE A 138 2.39 -4.24 -5.48
N TYR A 139 2.88 -3.80 -4.32
CA TYR A 139 2.47 -4.32 -3.01
C TYR A 139 1.49 -3.36 -2.35
N ARG A 140 0.45 -3.92 -1.71
CA ARG A 140 -0.56 -3.13 -0.98
C ARG A 140 -1.06 -3.85 0.27
N GLY A 141 -1.54 -3.11 1.26
CA GLY A 141 -2.30 -3.64 2.38
C GLY A 141 -3.77 -3.85 1.99
N THR A 142 -4.33 -5.01 2.35
CA THR A 142 -5.71 -5.42 2.04
C THR A 142 -6.46 -5.81 3.30
N CYS A 143 -6.54 -4.89 4.25
CA CYS A 143 -7.28 -5.04 5.51
C CYS A 143 -7.71 -3.67 5.99
N LEU A 144 -8.58 -3.60 6.99
CA LEU A 144 -8.96 -2.34 7.63
C LEU A 144 -7.70 -1.61 8.14
N GLY A 145 -7.52 -0.35 7.71
CA GLY A 145 -6.30 0.44 7.91
C GLY A 145 -5.34 0.41 6.71
N GLY A 146 -5.58 -0.48 5.74
CA GLY A 146 -4.82 -0.53 4.47
C GLY A 146 -3.32 -0.69 4.67
N GLY A 147 -2.53 0.09 3.90
CA GLY A 147 -1.07 0.07 3.93
C GLY A 147 -0.44 0.32 5.29
N SER A 148 -1.13 1.05 6.20
CA SER A 148 -0.60 1.34 7.54
C SER A 148 -0.44 0.10 8.43
N VAL A 149 -1.16 -0.97 8.14
CA VAL A 149 -1.03 -2.24 8.86
C VAL A 149 0.21 -3.01 8.43
N VAL A 150 0.59 -2.95 7.14
CA VAL A 150 1.68 -3.75 6.55
C VAL A 150 2.96 -2.97 6.29
N TYR A 151 2.98 -1.63 6.41
CA TYR A 151 4.17 -0.82 6.15
C TYR A 151 5.25 -1.00 7.25
N GLY A 152 6.49 -0.58 6.97
CA GLY A 152 7.60 -0.55 7.94
C GLY A 152 7.49 0.56 8.99
N ALA A 153 6.37 1.29 9.02
CA ALA A 153 6.07 2.41 9.91
C ALA A 153 6.95 3.67 9.76
N MET A 154 7.77 3.75 8.73
CA MET A 154 8.62 4.91 8.45
C MET A 154 7.79 6.09 7.93
N LEU A 155 7.99 7.26 8.55
CA LEU A 155 7.23 8.50 8.27
C LEU A 155 8.17 9.71 8.13
N PRO A 156 9.18 9.66 7.22
CA PRO A 156 10.04 10.80 6.98
C PRO A 156 9.26 11.96 6.36
N TYR A 157 9.70 13.18 6.65
CA TYR A 157 9.24 14.35 5.91
C TYR A 157 9.80 14.33 4.49
N ALA A 158 8.99 14.77 3.52
CA ALA A 158 9.44 15.02 2.16
C ALA A 158 10.61 16.01 2.15
N ARG A 159 11.55 15.84 1.22
CA ARG A 159 12.73 16.71 1.15
C ARG A 159 12.35 18.06 0.55
N PRO A 160 12.61 19.16 1.27
CA PRO A 160 12.24 20.51 0.81
C PRO A 160 12.93 20.88 -0.50
N GLU A 161 14.16 20.39 -0.74
CA GLU A 161 14.96 20.66 -1.92
C GLU A 161 14.29 20.17 -3.22
N LEU A 162 13.37 19.21 -3.10
CA LEU A 162 12.65 18.63 -4.23
C LEU A 162 11.18 19.07 -4.29
N TRP A 163 10.68 19.74 -3.24
CA TRP A 163 9.25 19.97 -3.07
C TRP A 163 8.63 20.79 -4.20
N ASP A 164 9.19 21.95 -4.51
CA ASP A 164 8.64 22.88 -5.50
C ASP A 164 8.61 22.30 -6.92
N LYS A 165 9.47 21.34 -7.21
CA LYS A 165 9.50 20.63 -8.49
C LYS A 165 8.26 19.72 -8.67
N TYR A 166 7.78 19.10 -7.60
CA TYR A 166 6.71 18.10 -7.66
C TYR A 166 5.37 18.61 -7.12
N PHE A 167 5.41 19.57 -6.21
CA PHE A 167 4.24 20.17 -5.57
C PHE A 167 4.26 21.70 -5.61
N PRO A 168 4.40 22.34 -6.79
CA PRO A 168 4.54 23.79 -6.91
C PRO A 168 3.32 24.59 -6.43
N TYR A 169 2.19 23.91 -6.21
CA TYR A 169 0.90 24.45 -5.76
C TYR A 169 0.64 24.24 -4.25
N ILE A 170 1.58 23.63 -3.52
CA ILE A 170 1.49 23.43 -2.06
C ILE A 170 2.73 24.02 -1.41
N ASN A 171 2.55 25.01 -0.54
CA ASN A 171 3.66 25.60 0.20
C ASN A 171 4.26 24.60 1.18
N TYR A 172 5.58 24.37 1.11
CA TYR A 172 6.25 23.41 2.00
C TYR A 172 6.22 23.85 3.46
N GLN A 173 6.28 25.17 3.74
CA GLN A 173 6.18 25.69 5.10
C GLN A 173 4.83 25.35 5.73
N ASP A 174 3.74 25.42 4.98
CA ASP A 174 2.41 25.00 5.46
C ASP A 174 2.38 23.50 5.80
N MET A 175 3.12 22.68 5.03
CA MET A 175 3.25 21.24 5.34
C MET A 175 3.90 21.03 6.70
N THR A 176 4.98 21.76 7.00
CA THR A 176 5.74 21.62 8.25
C THR A 176 5.04 22.25 9.46
N ASP A 177 4.37 23.37 9.27
CA ASP A 177 3.78 24.14 10.38
C ASP A 177 2.35 23.67 10.72
N LYS A 178 1.62 23.13 9.76
CA LYS A 178 0.21 22.78 9.94
C LYS A 178 -0.08 21.31 9.66
N TRP A 179 0.27 20.79 8.47
CA TRP A 179 -0.28 19.53 8.01
C TRP A 179 0.42 18.29 8.58
N TYR A 180 1.74 18.27 8.64
CA TYR A 180 2.47 17.19 9.33
C TYR A 180 2.16 17.16 10.83
N PRO A 181 2.13 18.29 11.56
CA PRO A 181 1.68 18.32 12.95
C PRO A 181 0.24 17.84 13.15
N LYS A 182 -0.67 18.16 12.22
CA LYS A 182 -2.06 17.69 12.28
C LYS A 182 -2.14 16.16 12.15
N VAL A 183 -1.38 15.56 11.23
CA VAL A 183 -1.27 14.10 11.14
C VAL A 183 -0.65 13.52 12.41
N LYS A 184 0.41 14.14 12.94
CA LYS A 184 1.10 13.69 14.16
C LYS A 184 0.18 13.65 15.37
N SER A 185 -0.72 14.59 15.50
CA SER A 185 -1.66 14.67 16.63
C SER A 185 -2.64 13.48 16.71
N VAL A 186 -2.85 12.76 15.60
CA VAL A 186 -3.74 11.60 15.55
C VAL A 186 -2.98 10.28 15.39
N LEU A 187 -2.01 10.25 14.46
CA LEU A 187 -1.25 9.02 14.14
C LEU A 187 -0.20 8.70 15.20
N ASP A 188 0.28 9.68 15.92
CA ASP A 188 1.32 9.59 16.95
C ASP A 188 2.60 8.90 16.45
N PHE A 189 3.57 9.69 16.07
CA PHE A 189 4.86 9.20 15.58
C PHE A 189 6.02 10.02 16.17
N SER A 190 7.17 9.37 16.34
CA SER A 190 8.39 10.00 16.86
C SER A 190 9.64 9.32 16.31
N THR A 191 10.80 9.90 16.56
CA THR A 191 12.09 9.25 16.34
C THR A 191 12.38 8.22 17.41
N VAL A 192 13.26 7.26 17.09
CA VAL A 192 13.68 6.23 18.04
C VAL A 192 14.32 6.86 19.30
N PRO A 193 13.93 6.44 20.50
CA PRO A 193 14.62 6.86 21.74
C PRO A 193 16.07 6.31 21.80
N ASP A 194 17.00 7.08 22.38
CA ASP A 194 18.40 6.71 22.52
C ASP A 194 18.60 5.35 23.21
N GLU A 195 17.79 5.06 24.22
CA GLU A 195 17.82 3.78 24.92
C GLU A 195 17.60 2.59 23.99
N LEU A 196 16.60 2.69 23.09
CA LEU A 196 16.34 1.67 22.09
C LEU A 196 17.42 1.62 21.01
N LEU A 197 17.85 2.77 20.49
CA LEU A 197 18.90 2.86 19.49
C LEU A 197 20.20 2.21 19.98
N ASN A 198 20.52 2.37 21.27
CA ASN A 198 21.69 1.78 21.91
C ASN A 198 21.52 0.30 22.30
N SER A 199 20.35 -0.27 22.15
CA SER A 199 20.10 -1.68 22.42
C SER A 199 20.66 -2.59 21.31
N LYS A 200 20.80 -3.90 21.62
CA LYS A 200 21.30 -4.90 20.64
C LYS A 200 20.40 -5.06 19.42
N MET A 201 19.11 -4.75 19.53
CA MET A 201 18.18 -4.87 18.41
C MET A 201 18.42 -3.85 17.30
N TYR A 202 19.20 -2.80 17.56
CA TYR A 202 19.56 -1.77 16.59
C TYR A 202 21.07 -1.72 16.28
N ASP A 203 21.82 -2.81 16.51
CA ASP A 203 23.24 -2.92 16.12
C ASP A 203 23.42 -2.56 14.63
N TYR A 204 22.56 -3.11 13.76
CA TYR A 204 22.59 -2.82 12.32
C TYR A 204 22.42 -1.34 12.00
N ALA A 205 21.58 -0.63 12.74
CA ALA A 205 21.33 0.80 12.53
C ALA A 205 22.56 1.63 12.96
N ARG A 206 23.20 1.27 14.08
CA ARG A 206 24.43 1.95 14.52
C ARG A 206 25.62 1.70 13.59
N VAL A 207 25.78 0.47 13.08
CA VAL A 207 26.78 0.17 12.03
C VAL A 207 26.50 1.04 10.80
N ALA A 208 25.25 1.17 10.43
CA ALA A 208 24.85 1.98 9.31
C ALA A 208 25.16 3.48 9.52
N LEU A 209 24.92 4.01 10.73
CA LEU A 209 25.29 5.41 11.09
C LEU A 209 26.82 5.62 11.00
N ASP A 210 27.62 4.72 11.56
CA ASP A 210 29.09 4.79 11.47
C ASP A 210 29.59 4.78 10.01
N HIS A 211 28.98 3.93 9.17
CA HIS A 211 29.30 3.87 7.74
C HIS A 211 28.91 5.15 7.00
N CYS A 212 27.79 5.77 7.37
CA CYS A 212 27.32 7.03 6.82
C CYS A 212 28.30 8.18 7.16
N ASP A 213 28.69 8.29 8.42
CA ASP A 213 29.64 9.30 8.89
C ASP A 213 30.99 9.18 8.17
N LYS A 214 31.55 7.97 8.06
CA LYS A 214 32.81 7.71 7.34
C LYS A 214 32.74 8.05 5.86
N ALA A 215 31.56 7.90 5.25
CA ALA A 215 31.31 8.24 3.86
C ALA A 215 30.97 9.74 3.65
N GLY A 216 30.92 10.55 4.71
CA GLY A 216 30.55 11.96 4.65
C GLY A 216 29.12 12.19 4.18
N MET A 217 28.22 11.27 4.49
CA MET A 217 26.78 11.40 4.21
C MET A 217 26.06 11.92 5.44
N THR A 218 24.92 12.59 5.26
CA THR A 218 24.11 13.09 6.36
C THR A 218 23.16 12.02 6.88
N PRO A 219 23.29 11.58 8.14
CA PRO A 219 22.35 10.66 8.75
C PRO A 219 20.99 11.33 9.00
N ILE A 220 19.94 10.56 8.84
CA ILE A 220 18.56 11.01 9.09
C ILE A 220 17.91 10.02 10.06
N PHE A 221 17.49 10.52 11.25
CA PHE A 221 16.66 9.74 12.16
C PHE A 221 15.22 9.78 11.66
N LEU A 222 14.68 8.62 11.37
CA LEU A 222 13.33 8.49 10.80
C LEU A 222 12.28 8.65 11.90
N ASN A 223 11.25 9.43 11.61
CA ASN A 223 10.00 9.32 12.36
C ASN A 223 9.38 7.93 12.10
N ALA A 224 8.87 7.29 13.11
CA ALA A 224 8.20 6.01 13.04
C ALA A 224 6.82 6.07 13.70
N GLY A 225 5.80 5.59 13.01
CA GLY A 225 4.42 5.48 13.50
C GLY A 225 4.28 4.24 14.39
N VAL A 226 4.96 4.27 15.54
CA VAL A 226 4.98 3.16 16.50
C VAL A 226 4.96 3.67 17.94
N ASN A 227 4.47 2.82 18.85
CA ASN A 227 4.61 3.02 20.28
C ASN A 227 5.93 2.41 20.75
N PHE A 228 6.94 3.24 20.97
CA PHE A 228 8.26 2.79 21.43
C PHE A 228 8.25 2.24 22.87
N ASP A 229 7.26 2.57 23.72
CA ASP A 229 7.18 1.98 25.06
C ASP A 229 6.77 0.50 24.99
N VAL A 230 5.92 0.11 24.03
CA VAL A 230 5.63 -1.30 23.77
C VAL A 230 6.89 -2.02 23.28
N ILE A 231 7.68 -1.39 22.39
CA ILE A 231 8.94 -1.99 21.91
C ILE A 231 9.98 -2.10 23.04
N LYS A 232 10.06 -1.14 23.98
CA LYS A 232 10.89 -1.26 25.18
C LYS A 232 10.45 -2.42 26.06
N GLY A 233 9.13 -2.61 26.23
CA GLY A 233 8.57 -3.75 26.95
C GLY A 233 8.94 -5.10 26.35
N GLU A 234 9.25 -5.17 25.04
CA GLU A 234 9.81 -6.40 24.45
C GLU A 234 11.23 -6.71 24.93
N LEU A 235 12.06 -5.69 25.27
CA LEU A 235 13.41 -5.85 25.78
C LEU A 235 13.42 -6.31 27.25
N ASP A 236 12.56 -5.76 28.08
CA ASP A 236 12.48 -6.10 29.50
C ASP A 236 11.54 -7.29 29.79
N GLY A 237 10.82 -7.79 28.80
CA GLY A 237 9.96 -8.96 28.87
C GLY A 237 8.55 -8.67 29.44
N THR A 238 8.16 -7.43 29.59
CA THR A 238 6.80 -7.02 30.00
C THR A 238 5.80 -7.09 28.83
N GLU A 239 6.29 -7.02 27.60
CA GLU A 239 5.51 -7.14 26.37
C GLU A 239 5.96 -8.34 25.52
N LYS A 240 5.03 -8.86 24.73
CA LYS A 240 5.28 -9.98 23.80
C LYS A 240 6.21 -9.53 22.67
N LYS A 241 7.26 -10.30 22.39
CA LYS A 241 8.20 -10.00 21.30
C LYS A 241 7.50 -10.03 19.95
N CYS A 242 7.53 -8.93 19.25
CA CYS A 242 6.98 -8.73 17.92
C CYS A 242 8.01 -7.99 17.03
N CYS A 243 8.39 -6.76 17.39
CA CYS A 243 9.42 -6.00 16.72
C CYS A 243 10.77 -6.72 16.74
N MET A 244 11.15 -7.29 17.89
CA MET A 244 12.38 -8.10 18.03
C MET A 244 12.40 -9.38 17.18
N ASN A 245 11.23 -9.91 16.82
CA ASN A 245 11.09 -11.08 15.95
C ASN A 245 11.04 -10.71 14.46
N GLY A 246 11.12 -9.43 14.12
CA GLY A 246 11.00 -8.97 12.74
C GLY A 246 9.56 -8.93 12.21
N ASP A 247 8.55 -8.97 13.08
CA ASP A 247 7.14 -9.01 12.69
C ASP A 247 6.62 -7.58 12.46
N VAL A 248 6.55 -7.18 11.20
CA VAL A 248 6.10 -5.85 10.77
C VAL A 248 5.22 -5.88 9.52
N ILE A 249 5.63 -6.66 8.51
CA ILE A 249 5.00 -6.64 7.18
C ILE A 249 3.65 -7.35 7.10
N TYR A 250 3.34 -8.21 8.07
CA TYR A 250 2.03 -8.88 8.20
C TYR A 250 1.19 -8.29 9.33
N GLY A 251 1.56 -7.11 9.84
CA GLY A 251 0.96 -6.48 11.02
C GLY A 251 1.81 -6.66 12.28
N ALA A 252 1.40 -6.02 13.37
CA ALA A 252 2.06 -6.08 14.67
C ALA A 252 1.08 -6.60 15.73
N TYR A 253 1.17 -7.88 16.07
CA TYR A 253 0.19 -8.56 16.94
C TYR A 253 0.24 -8.10 18.41
N ASN A 254 1.35 -7.51 18.90
CA ASN A 254 1.41 -6.91 20.23
C ASN A 254 0.97 -5.44 20.24
N GLY A 255 0.66 -4.89 19.06
CA GLY A 255 0.12 -3.55 18.93
C GLY A 255 1.12 -2.40 19.03
N TYR A 256 2.41 -2.61 18.83
CA TYR A 256 3.39 -1.53 18.81
C TYR A 256 3.19 -0.55 17.63
N LYS A 257 2.54 -0.96 16.52
CA LYS A 257 2.26 -0.06 15.39
C LYS A 257 1.09 0.86 15.65
N ASN A 258 1.25 2.13 15.35
CA ASN A 258 0.21 3.15 15.29
C ASN A 258 -0.41 3.15 13.89
N SER A 259 -1.23 2.14 13.58
CA SER A 259 -1.92 2.01 12.30
C SER A 259 -3.31 2.64 12.32
N LEU A 260 -3.86 2.95 11.14
CA LEU A 260 -5.11 3.73 10.99
C LEU A 260 -6.34 3.04 11.58
N ASP A 261 -6.34 1.70 11.64
CA ASP A 261 -7.36 0.90 12.33
C ASP A 261 -7.34 1.05 13.87
N ARG A 262 -6.32 1.72 14.42
CA ARG A 262 -6.12 1.95 15.85
C ARG A 262 -6.22 3.41 16.29
N ASN A 263 -6.31 4.34 15.35
CA ASN A 263 -6.38 5.77 15.63
C ASN A 263 -7.47 6.49 14.81
N TYR A 264 -7.22 6.85 13.55
CA TYR A 264 -8.16 7.62 12.72
C TYR A 264 -9.54 6.97 12.60
N ILE A 265 -9.60 5.66 12.31
CA ILE A 265 -10.85 4.95 12.07
C ILE A 265 -11.66 4.81 13.37
N PRO A 266 -11.10 4.34 14.50
CA PRO A 266 -11.80 4.32 15.78
C PRO A 266 -12.28 5.70 16.25
N ALA A 267 -11.48 6.76 16.03
CA ALA A 267 -11.88 8.13 16.35
C ALA A 267 -13.11 8.57 15.53
N ALA A 268 -13.14 8.24 14.23
CA ALA A 268 -14.29 8.53 13.37
C ALA A 268 -15.53 7.72 13.79
N ILE A 269 -15.39 6.44 14.14
CA ILE A 269 -16.50 5.59 14.63
C ILE A 269 -17.06 6.15 15.95
N ALA A 270 -16.21 6.63 16.85
CA ALA A 270 -16.61 7.15 18.15
C ALA A 270 -17.52 8.40 18.06
N THR A 271 -17.51 9.13 16.92
CA THR A 271 -18.45 10.24 16.68
C THR A 271 -19.89 9.77 16.44
N GLY A 272 -20.10 8.49 16.10
CA GLY A 272 -21.39 7.95 15.68
C GLY A 272 -21.75 8.23 14.21
N ASN A 273 -20.87 8.89 13.44
CA ASN A 273 -21.11 9.28 12.04
C ASN A 273 -20.41 8.38 11.00
N LEU A 274 -19.59 7.41 11.41
CA LEU A 274 -18.95 6.45 10.52
C LEU A 274 -19.48 5.04 10.75
N THR A 275 -19.95 4.39 9.67
CA THR A 275 -20.19 2.95 9.60
C THR A 275 -19.10 2.32 8.73
N VAL A 276 -18.49 1.22 9.19
CA VAL A 276 -17.46 0.48 8.44
C VAL A 276 -18.01 -0.87 8.04
N GLN A 277 -17.89 -1.22 6.76
CA GLN A 277 -18.21 -2.52 6.22
C GLN A 277 -16.98 -3.12 5.54
N THR A 278 -16.44 -4.15 6.15
CA THR A 278 -15.30 -4.93 5.62
C THR A 278 -15.78 -6.04 4.68
N MET A 279 -14.87 -6.75 4.03
CA MET A 279 -15.14 -7.81 3.06
C MET A 279 -16.03 -7.34 1.89
N SER A 280 -15.87 -6.06 1.51
CA SER A 280 -16.74 -5.33 0.59
C SER A 280 -15.90 -4.75 -0.55
N LYS A 281 -15.76 -5.53 -1.61
CA LYS A 281 -15.00 -5.16 -2.80
C LYS A 281 -15.87 -4.32 -3.75
N VAL A 282 -15.58 -3.04 -3.86
CA VAL A 282 -16.22 -2.19 -4.88
C VAL A 282 -15.75 -2.62 -6.26
N ASP A 283 -16.69 -2.82 -7.15
CA ASP A 283 -16.49 -3.28 -8.53
C ASP A 283 -16.37 -2.11 -9.50
N TYR A 284 -17.38 -1.26 -9.57
CA TYR A 284 -17.40 -0.04 -10.39
C TYR A 284 -18.46 0.94 -9.89
N ILE A 285 -18.49 2.15 -10.46
CA ILE A 285 -19.37 3.24 -10.09
C ILE A 285 -20.06 3.78 -11.34
N ASN A 286 -21.34 4.15 -11.22
CA ASN A 286 -22.06 4.90 -12.24
C ASN A 286 -22.52 6.27 -11.70
N LYS A 287 -22.50 7.29 -12.54
CA LYS A 287 -23.17 8.57 -12.28
C LYS A 287 -24.62 8.51 -12.73
N LEU A 288 -25.55 8.81 -11.84
CA LEU A 288 -26.97 8.94 -12.15
C LEU A 288 -27.30 10.31 -12.72
N SER A 289 -28.42 10.40 -13.45
CA SER A 289 -28.90 11.65 -14.05
C SER A 289 -29.32 12.70 -13.01
N ASP A 290 -29.63 12.27 -11.78
CA ASP A 290 -29.98 13.17 -10.67
C ASP A 290 -28.75 13.67 -9.88
N GLY A 291 -27.55 13.32 -10.32
CA GLY A 291 -26.29 13.76 -9.71
C GLY A 291 -25.75 12.84 -8.62
N ARG A 292 -26.46 11.78 -8.24
CA ARG A 292 -25.95 10.76 -7.29
C ARG A 292 -25.09 9.72 -8.00
N TYR A 293 -24.54 8.80 -7.23
CA TYR A 293 -23.68 7.72 -7.69
C TYR A 293 -24.22 6.36 -7.28
N GLU A 294 -24.25 5.42 -8.20
CA GLU A 294 -24.38 3.98 -7.91
C GLU A 294 -23.00 3.39 -7.62
N VAL A 295 -22.86 2.74 -6.49
CA VAL A 295 -21.64 2.04 -6.08
C VAL A 295 -21.95 0.54 -6.01
N PHE A 296 -21.42 -0.22 -6.95
CA PHE A 296 -21.61 -1.67 -7.03
C PHE A 296 -20.54 -2.39 -6.21
N VAL A 297 -20.98 -3.25 -5.28
CA VAL A 297 -20.12 -3.87 -4.28
C VAL A 297 -20.33 -5.37 -4.25
N ASP A 298 -19.26 -6.13 -4.43
CA ASP A 298 -19.23 -7.56 -4.21
C ASP A 298 -18.83 -7.85 -2.76
N ILE A 299 -19.69 -8.57 -2.05
CA ILE A 299 -19.39 -9.10 -0.73
C ILE A 299 -18.68 -10.42 -0.91
N ILE A 300 -17.53 -10.58 -0.28
CA ILE A 300 -16.68 -11.75 -0.40
C ILE A 300 -16.58 -12.50 0.93
N ASP A 301 -16.31 -13.80 0.85
CA ASP A 301 -15.99 -14.64 1.99
C ASP A 301 -14.48 -14.65 2.32
N GLU A 302 -14.08 -15.43 3.31
CA GLU A 302 -12.69 -15.52 3.79
C GLU A 302 -11.71 -16.15 2.78
N VAL A 303 -12.20 -16.77 1.71
CA VAL A 303 -11.38 -17.31 0.63
C VAL A 303 -11.53 -16.49 -0.67
N GLY A 304 -12.20 -15.33 -0.57
CA GLY A 304 -12.36 -14.36 -1.66
C GLY A 304 -13.43 -14.73 -2.69
N GLU A 305 -14.31 -15.68 -2.37
CA GLU A 305 -15.44 -15.99 -3.24
C GLU A 305 -16.56 -14.96 -3.02
N LYS A 306 -17.17 -14.53 -4.11
CA LYS A 306 -18.30 -13.62 -4.07
C LYS A 306 -19.55 -14.37 -3.53
N ILE A 307 -20.08 -13.91 -2.41
CA ILE A 307 -21.25 -14.50 -1.75
C ILE A 307 -22.50 -13.65 -1.88
N ASP A 308 -22.38 -12.35 -2.17
CA ASP A 308 -23.49 -11.42 -2.34
C ASP A 308 -23.07 -10.23 -3.19
N ARG A 309 -24.04 -9.45 -3.70
CA ARG A 309 -23.83 -8.17 -4.37
C ARG A 309 -24.76 -7.12 -3.79
N LYS A 310 -24.20 -5.96 -3.45
CA LYS A 310 -24.93 -4.80 -2.92
C LYS A 310 -24.79 -3.60 -3.83
N LEU A 311 -25.82 -2.75 -3.79
CA LEU A 311 -25.84 -1.46 -4.47
C LEU A 311 -26.07 -0.35 -3.43
N TYR A 312 -25.16 0.62 -3.40
CA TYR A 312 -25.33 1.84 -2.61
C TYR A 312 -25.56 3.02 -3.55
N ILE A 313 -26.51 3.87 -3.18
CA ILE A 313 -26.77 5.15 -3.87
C ILE A 313 -26.21 6.25 -2.99
N ALA A 314 -25.16 6.93 -3.44
CA ALA A 314 -24.44 7.93 -2.66
C ALA A 314 -24.57 9.34 -3.28
N LYS A 315 -24.70 10.37 -2.43
CA LYS A 315 -24.63 11.77 -2.90
C LYS A 315 -23.20 12.15 -3.27
N LYS A 316 -22.21 11.67 -2.50
CA LYS A 316 -20.79 11.93 -2.72
C LYS A 316 -19.98 10.64 -2.49
N VAL A 317 -18.87 10.47 -3.25
CA VAL A 317 -18.02 9.28 -3.18
C VAL A 317 -16.55 9.67 -3.09
N PHE A 318 -15.84 9.13 -2.10
CA PHE A 318 -14.40 9.23 -1.97
C PHE A 318 -13.78 7.90 -2.39
N ILE A 319 -12.98 7.91 -3.46
CA ILE A 319 -12.30 6.72 -3.98
C ILE A 319 -10.86 6.73 -3.46
N ASN A 320 -10.59 5.93 -2.41
CA ASN A 320 -9.33 5.87 -1.69
C ASN A 320 -8.84 4.42 -1.53
N ALA A 321 -9.01 3.62 -2.60
CA ALA A 321 -8.73 2.18 -2.60
C ALA A 321 -7.23 1.81 -2.77
N GLY A 322 -6.35 2.82 -2.62
CA GLY A 322 -4.94 2.71 -3.01
C GLY A 322 -4.77 2.71 -4.52
N VAL A 323 -3.59 3.09 -5.04
CA VAL A 323 -3.42 3.38 -6.47
C VAL A 323 -3.99 2.30 -7.38
N ALA A 324 -3.62 1.03 -7.19
CA ALA A 324 -4.12 -0.06 -8.03
C ALA A 324 -5.65 -0.22 -7.93
N GLY A 325 -6.22 -0.21 -6.71
CA GLY A 325 -7.67 -0.36 -6.52
C GLY A 325 -8.45 0.86 -7.04
N THR A 326 -7.92 2.06 -6.85
CA THR A 326 -8.51 3.30 -7.36
C THR A 326 -8.52 3.31 -8.89
N MET A 327 -7.42 2.87 -9.53
CA MET A 327 -7.36 2.75 -11.00
C MET A 327 -8.30 1.66 -11.53
N ASP A 328 -8.40 0.50 -10.86
CA ASP A 328 -9.36 -0.54 -11.22
C ASP A 328 -10.79 0.03 -11.25
N ILE A 329 -11.21 0.73 -10.22
CA ILE A 329 -12.57 1.29 -10.10
C ILE A 329 -12.80 2.37 -11.15
N LEU A 330 -11.92 3.36 -11.28
CA LEU A 330 -12.10 4.51 -12.16
C LEU A 330 -12.10 4.10 -13.64
N LEU A 331 -11.10 3.33 -14.06
CA LEU A 331 -10.95 2.95 -15.47
C LEU A 331 -12.02 1.94 -15.90
N LYS A 332 -12.40 1.00 -15.03
CA LYS A 332 -13.54 0.11 -15.28
C LYS A 332 -14.86 0.88 -15.39
N SER A 333 -15.08 1.88 -14.50
CA SER A 333 -16.28 2.73 -14.55
C SER A 333 -16.34 3.55 -15.84
N LYS A 334 -15.19 4.09 -16.29
CA LYS A 334 -15.08 4.78 -17.59
C LYS A 334 -15.41 3.83 -18.75
N TYR A 335 -14.81 2.64 -18.78
CA TYR A 335 -15.03 1.63 -19.82
C TYR A 335 -16.49 1.18 -19.90
N LYS A 336 -17.15 0.98 -18.76
CA LYS A 336 -18.59 0.61 -18.69
C LYS A 336 -19.54 1.79 -19.03
N GLY A 337 -19.01 2.98 -19.23
CA GLY A 337 -19.81 4.19 -19.54
C GLY A 337 -20.43 4.88 -18.32
N GLY A 338 -20.18 4.36 -17.10
CA GLY A 338 -20.70 4.94 -15.85
C GLY A 338 -20.01 6.25 -15.47
N LEU A 339 -18.74 6.41 -15.84
CA LEU A 339 -17.94 7.62 -15.64
C LEU A 339 -17.28 8.07 -16.96
N SER A 340 -18.07 8.24 -18.03
CA SER A 340 -17.58 8.55 -19.38
C SER A 340 -16.86 9.90 -19.51
N ASN A 341 -17.14 10.86 -18.62
CA ASN A 341 -16.55 12.20 -18.62
C ASN A 341 -15.29 12.33 -17.75
N LEU A 342 -14.74 11.23 -17.24
CA LEU A 342 -13.45 11.27 -16.54
C LEU A 342 -12.36 11.81 -17.46
N SER A 343 -11.53 12.70 -16.90
CA SER A 343 -10.35 13.25 -17.57
C SER A 343 -9.51 12.13 -18.20
N ASP A 344 -8.93 12.39 -19.37
CA ASP A 344 -7.97 11.48 -20.01
C ASP A 344 -6.62 11.41 -19.29
N GLU A 345 -6.43 12.22 -18.25
CA GLU A 345 -5.28 12.14 -17.35
C GLU A 345 -5.46 11.09 -16.25
N VAL A 346 -6.66 10.53 -16.06
CA VAL A 346 -6.87 9.38 -15.16
C VAL A 346 -6.15 8.16 -15.72
N GLY A 347 -5.38 7.49 -14.88
CA GLY A 347 -4.51 6.37 -15.23
C GLY A 347 -3.08 6.76 -15.54
N LYS A 348 -2.77 8.04 -15.80
CA LYS A 348 -1.43 8.51 -16.21
C LYS A 348 -0.56 8.92 -15.01
N HIS A 349 0.72 9.17 -15.29
CA HIS A 349 1.73 9.68 -14.36
C HIS A 349 2.01 8.76 -13.16
N TRP A 350 1.84 7.44 -13.34
CA TRP A 350 2.22 6.49 -12.32
C TRP A 350 3.74 6.48 -12.11
N GLY A 351 4.16 6.38 -10.84
CA GLY A 351 5.54 6.15 -10.45
C GLY A 351 5.63 5.29 -9.20
N GLY A 352 6.63 4.41 -9.15
CA GLY A 352 6.92 3.55 -8.01
C GLY A 352 7.76 4.22 -6.93
N ASN A 353 7.80 5.57 -6.90
CA ASN A 353 8.63 6.37 -5.98
C ASN A 353 10.13 6.06 -6.06
N GLY A 354 10.60 5.52 -7.18
CA GLY A 354 12.00 5.12 -7.36
C GLY A 354 12.48 4.06 -6.36
N ASN A 355 11.57 3.20 -5.88
CA ASN A 355 11.90 2.13 -4.92
C ASN A 355 12.94 1.18 -5.50
N ILE A 356 14.02 0.96 -4.75
CA ILE A 356 15.08 0.03 -5.09
C ILE A 356 15.75 -0.50 -3.82
N MET A 357 16.05 -1.78 -3.78
CA MET A 357 16.77 -2.42 -2.66
C MET A 357 18.16 -2.87 -3.09
N ALA A 358 19.09 -2.81 -2.16
CA ALA A 358 20.42 -3.39 -2.29
C ALA A 358 20.86 -4.08 -1.00
N MET A 359 21.72 -5.10 -1.15
CA MET A 359 22.36 -5.78 -0.03
C MET A 359 23.86 -5.54 -0.07
N ARG A 360 24.40 -4.95 1.00
CA ARG A 360 25.85 -4.88 1.23
C ARG A 360 26.30 -6.04 2.11
N THR A 361 27.34 -6.73 1.71
CA THR A 361 27.90 -7.94 2.37
C THR A 361 29.40 -7.80 2.64
N GLY A 362 29.96 -8.72 3.41
CA GLY A 362 31.39 -8.74 3.71
C GLY A 362 31.83 -7.59 4.62
N LEU A 363 30.92 -7.12 5.48
CA LEU A 363 31.23 -6.08 6.46
C LEU A 363 32.15 -6.62 7.54
N LYS A 364 32.95 -5.76 8.16
CA LYS A 364 33.79 -6.11 9.31
C LYS A 364 32.98 -6.19 10.59
N GLU A 365 32.00 -5.31 10.70
CA GLU A 365 31.16 -5.10 11.87
C GLU A 365 30.09 -6.20 11.97
N ASN A 366 29.68 -6.51 13.20
CA ASN A 366 28.50 -7.33 13.45
C ASN A 366 27.25 -6.46 13.35
N THR A 367 26.27 -6.94 12.62
CA THR A 367 24.99 -6.25 12.38
C THR A 367 23.87 -6.73 13.30
N GLY A 368 24.16 -7.70 14.15
CA GLY A 368 23.23 -8.26 15.15
C GLY A 368 22.44 -9.47 14.64
N THR A 369 22.23 -10.44 15.52
CA THR A 369 21.36 -11.60 15.27
C THR A 369 19.89 -11.26 15.46
N VAL A 370 19.59 -10.25 16.29
CA VAL A 370 18.25 -9.68 16.48
C VAL A 370 18.26 -8.30 15.86
N GLN A 371 17.41 -8.08 14.87
CA GLN A 371 17.26 -6.78 14.22
C GLN A 371 15.80 -6.31 14.35
N GLY A 372 15.62 -5.18 15.02
CA GLY A 372 14.29 -4.61 15.25
C GLY A 372 13.59 -4.31 13.93
N ALA A 373 12.35 -4.74 13.81
CA ALA A 373 11.59 -4.73 12.56
C ALA A 373 11.34 -3.34 11.95
N VAL A 374 11.44 -2.28 12.77
CA VAL A 374 11.17 -0.90 12.35
C VAL A 374 12.47 -0.21 11.97
N PRO A 375 12.67 0.19 10.70
CA PRO A 375 13.81 1.02 10.31
C PRO A 375 13.76 2.37 11.02
N VAL A 376 14.88 2.79 11.58
CA VAL A 376 14.95 4.02 12.41
C VAL A 376 15.96 5.04 11.90
N VAL A 377 16.80 4.65 10.93
CA VAL A 377 17.81 5.53 10.31
C VAL A 377 17.80 5.41 8.79
N ALA A 378 18.11 6.52 8.14
CA ALA A 378 18.32 6.62 6.70
C ALA A 378 19.50 7.56 6.41
N TYR A 379 19.91 7.62 5.15
CA TYR A 379 20.93 8.56 4.66
C TYR A 379 20.41 9.35 3.49
N GLY A 380 20.66 10.66 3.51
CA GLY A 380 20.49 11.51 2.36
C GLY A 380 21.75 11.53 1.50
N TYR A 381 21.61 11.22 0.22
CA TYR A 381 22.59 11.52 -0.82
C TYR A 381 21.90 12.38 -1.88
N LEU A 382 21.46 13.57 -1.44
CA LEU A 382 20.65 14.47 -2.27
C LEU A 382 21.49 15.20 -3.32
N ASP A 383 22.77 15.38 -3.05
CA ASP A 383 23.80 15.93 -3.97
C ASP A 383 24.48 14.84 -4.82
N SER A 384 23.88 13.67 -4.93
CA SER A 384 24.39 12.58 -5.79
C SER A 384 24.59 13.07 -7.23
N PRO A 385 25.74 12.74 -7.87
CA PRO A 385 26.01 13.15 -9.26
C PRO A 385 25.09 12.44 -10.27
N VAL A 386 24.31 11.46 -9.82
CA VAL A 386 23.40 10.68 -10.68
C VAL A 386 21.95 11.10 -10.47
N THR A 387 21.45 10.96 -9.26
CA THR A 387 20.08 11.35 -8.88
C THR A 387 19.97 11.45 -7.36
N PRO A 388 19.20 12.40 -6.81
CA PRO A 388 18.88 12.47 -5.39
C PRO A 388 18.36 11.13 -4.88
N THR A 389 18.94 10.69 -3.77
CA THR A 389 18.62 9.38 -3.17
C THR A 389 18.48 9.52 -1.66
N LEU A 390 17.40 8.99 -1.09
CA LEU A 390 17.28 8.71 0.32
C LEU A 390 17.29 7.20 0.51
N ALA A 391 18.17 6.69 1.35
CA ALA A 391 18.39 5.28 1.55
C ALA A 391 18.14 4.90 3.02
N GLU A 392 17.15 4.05 3.26
CA GLU A 392 16.74 3.58 4.56
C GLU A 392 17.43 2.27 4.91
N GLN A 393 17.87 2.15 6.15
CA GLN A 393 18.44 0.91 6.63
C GLN A 393 17.33 -0.03 7.09
N ALA A 394 17.06 -1.04 6.28
CA ALA A 394 16.07 -2.07 6.58
C ALA A 394 16.66 -3.20 7.42
N PRO A 395 15.89 -3.82 8.33
CA PRO A 395 16.34 -4.98 9.10
C PRO A 395 16.35 -6.26 8.27
N LEU A 396 17.21 -7.20 8.70
CA LEU A 396 17.21 -8.60 8.27
C LEU A 396 16.98 -9.50 9.50
N PRO A 397 15.76 -9.69 9.97
CA PRO A 397 15.46 -10.36 11.22
C PRO A 397 15.43 -11.89 11.07
N ILE A 398 16.53 -12.49 10.59
CA ILE A 398 16.62 -13.94 10.34
C ILE A 398 17.24 -14.74 11.49
N GLY A 399 17.63 -14.09 12.59
CA GLY A 399 18.16 -14.72 13.79
C GLY A 399 19.61 -15.19 13.68
N ILE A 400 20.32 -14.86 12.60
CA ILE A 400 21.71 -15.25 12.34
C ILE A 400 22.53 -13.99 12.02
N GLU A 401 23.77 -13.91 12.57
CA GLU A 401 24.70 -12.83 12.20
C GLU A 401 25.31 -13.11 10.82
N LEU A 402 25.04 -12.20 9.89
CA LEU A 402 25.51 -12.30 8.50
C LEU A 402 26.52 -11.22 8.11
N LYS A 403 26.75 -10.22 8.96
CA LYS A 403 27.57 -9.04 8.63
C LYS A 403 27.13 -8.37 7.33
N GLN A 404 25.84 -8.08 7.24
CA GLN A 404 25.17 -7.56 6.06
C GLN A 404 24.21 -6.42 6.41
N LEU A 405 24.01 -5.52 5.47
CA LEU A 405 23.06 -4.42 5.59
C LEU A 405 22.13 -4.41 4.38
N LEU A 406 20.82 -4.56 4.62
CA LEU A 406 19.78 -4.37 3.63
C LEU A 406 19.39 -2.89 3.59
N THR A 407 19.42 -2.31 2.41
CA THR A 407 19.04 -0.91 2.20
C THR A 407 17.86 -0.83 1.25
N LEU A 408 16.80 -0.12 1.64
CA LEU A 408 15.72 0.32 0.78
C LEU A 408 15.96 1.79 0.41
N ALA A 409 16.08 2.10 -0.87
CA ALA A 409 16.24 3.46 -1.33
C ALA A 409 15.00 3.98 -2.05
N ILE A 410 14.84 5.30 -1.99
CA ILE A 410 13.88 6.12 -2.71
C ILE A 410 14.70 7.09 -3.54
N THR A 411 14.78 6.84 -4.84
CA THR A 411 15.56 7.66 -5.79
C THR A 411 14.65 8.61 -6.54
N GLU A 412 15.11 9.80 -6.87
CA GLU A 412 14.38 10.65 -7.79
C GLU A 412 14.40 10.02 -9.19
N ASN A 413 13.27 9.44 -9.58
CA ASN A 413 13.08 8.84 -10.89
C ASN A 413 12.02 9.65 -11.66
N PRO A 414 12.38 10.29 -12.79
CA PRO A 414 11.44 11.09 -13.59
C PRO A 414 10.53 10.24 -14.47
N GLU A 415 10.85 8.97 -14.68
CA GLU A 415 10.08 8.09 -15.55
C GLU A 415 8.68 7.82 -14.97
N ARG A 416 7.69 7.75 -15.87
CA ARG A 416 6.29 7.53 -15.50
C ARG A 416 5.69 6.44 -16.34
N GLY A 417 4.92 5.56 -15.68
CA GLY A 417 4.03 4.59 -16.29
C GLY A 417 2.59 5.10 -16.36
N TYR A 418 1.71 4.23 -16.82
CA TYR A 418 0.29 4.49 -16.89
C TYR A 418 -0.53 3.22 -16.72
N PHE A 419 -1.79 3.37 -16.35
CA PHE A 419 -2.77 2.30 -16.29
C PHE A 419 -3.74 2.38 -17.46
N GLU A 420 -4.12 1.23 -18.00
CA GLU A 420 -5.15 1.05 -18.99
C GLU A 420 -6.06 -0.11 -18.59
N TYR A 421 -7.39 0.04 -18.77
CA TYR A 421 -8.30 -1.05 -18.44
C TYR A 421 -8.28 -2.14 -19.51
N ASP A 422 -8.02 -3.37 -19.12
CA ASP A 422 -8.12 -4.55 -19.97
C ASP A 422 -9.41 -5.33 -19.65
N PRO A 423 -10.37 -5.40 -20.59
CA PRO A 423 -11.62 -6.14 -20.39
C PRO A 423 -11.42 -7.68 -20.31
N ASN A 424 -10.27 -8.21 -20.75
CA ASN A 424 -9.99 -9.64 -20.66
C ASN A 424 -9.59 -10.07 -19.26
N THR A 425 -8.84 -9.23 -18.56
CA THR A 425 -8.42 -9.44 -17.17
C THR A 425 -9.36 -8.82 -16.15
N ASP A 426 -10.31 -7.99 -16.63
CA ASP A 426 -11.28 -7.21 -15.83
C ASP A 426 -10.60 -6.33 -14.77
N ARG A 427 -9.46 -5.74 -15.10
CA ARG A 427 -8.70 -4.84 -14.22
C ARG A 427 -7.92 -3.77 -14.99
N ALA A 428 -7.40 -2.80 -14.26
CA ALA A 428 -6.44 -1.84 -14.79
C ALA A 428 -5.03 -2.48 -14.87
N GLU A 429 -4.46 -2.58 -16.05
CA GLU A 429 -3.09 -3.06 -16.29
C GLU A 429 -2.10 -1.90 -16.23
N LEU A 430 -1.00 -2.09 -15.50
CA LEU A 430 0.09 -1.13 -15.41
C LEU A 430 1.08 -1.34 -16.55
N HIS A 431 1.46 -0.27 -17.22
CA HIS A 431 2.52 -0.24 -18.22
C HIS A 431 3.75 0.51 -17.66
N PHE A 432 4.83 -0.22 -17.41
CA PHE A 432 6.09 0.33 -16.91
C PHE A 432 7.26 -0.59 -17.27
N ASP A 433 8.15 -0.13 -18.14
CA ASP A 433 9.24 -0.94 -18.67
C ASP A 433 10.46 -1.01 -17.74
N LYS A 434 11.26 -2.07 -17.90
CA LYS A 434 12.50 -2.27 -17.14
C LYS A 434 13.49 -1.11 -17.31
N SER A 435 13.62 -0.54 -18.49
CA SER A 435 14.51 0.60 -18.76
C SER A 435 14.17 1.83 -17.96
N GLN A 436 12.90 2.02 -17.58
CA GLN A 436 12.46 3.15 -16.75
C GLN A 436 13.02 3.10 -15.32
N MET A 437 13.66 1.99 -14.90
CA MET A 437 14.38 1.88 -13.62
C MET A 437 15.89 2.20 -13.74
N ASP A 438 16.42 2.54 -14.91
CA ASP A 438 17.87 2.68 -15.12
C ASP A 438 18.48 3.82 -14.30
N ILE A 439 17.78 4.95 -14.15
CA ILE A 439 18.26 6.05 -13.32
C ILE A 439 18.33 5.66 -11.84
N SER A 440 17.32 4.92 -11.35
CA SER A 440 17.30 4.40 -9.98
C SER A 440 18.44 3.42 -9.72
N ARG A 441 18.72 2.51 -10.66
CA ARG A 441 19.87 1.57 -10.55
C ARG A 441 21.19 2.29 -10.48
N ARG A 442 21.42 3.29 -11.36
CA ARG A 442 22.65 4.08 -11.36
C ARG A 442 22.78 4.92 -10.09
N GLY A 443 21.68 5.51 -9.59
CA GLY A 443 21.67 6.25 -8.33
C GLY A 443 22.01 5.36 -7.14
N MET A 444 21.39 4.18 -7.06
CA MET A 444 21.68 3.20 -6.01
C MET A 444 23.12 2.67 -6.09
N GLN A 445 23.64 2.43 -7.29
CA GLN A 445 25.04 2.03 -7.48
C GLN A 445 25.99 3.10 -6.93
N ALA A 446 25.81 4.37 -7.31
CA ALA A 446 26.61 5.49 -6.82
C ALA A 446 26.56 5.64 -5.30
N PHE A 447 25.39 5.41 -4.69
CA PHE A 447 25.22 5.40 -3.25
C PHE A 447 26.03 4.26 -2.58
N ILE A 448 25.94 3.04 -3.11
CA ILE A 448 26.66 1.87 -2.58
C ILE A 448 28.17 2.02 -2.77
N ASP A 449 28.61 2.52 -3.93
CA ASP A 449 30.05 2.73 -4.21
C ASP A 449 30.66 3.71 -3.21
N LYS A 450 29.98 4.82 -2.93
CA LYS A 450 30.45 5.80 -1.92
C LYS A 450 30.56 5.17 -0.52
N LEU A 451 29.60 4.33 -0.12
CA LEU A 451 29.67 3.61 1.15
C LEU A 451 30.80 2.59 1.19
N ASN A 452 31.00 1.82 0.10
CA ASN A 452 32.03 0.79 0.02
C ASN A 452 33.45 1.37 -0.05
N GLU A 453 33.63 2.49 -0.72
CA GLU A 453 34.92 3.22 -0.77
C GLU A 453 35.37 3.62 0.64
N ALA A 454 34.46 4.13 1.48
CA ALA A 454 34.77 4.58 2.82
C ALA A 454 34.89 3.42 3.85
N ASN A 455 34.16 2.33 3.69
CA ASN A 455 33.98 1.31 4.72
C ASN A 455 34.40 -0.10 4.28
N GLY A 456 34.66 -0.33 3.01
CA GLY A 456 34.74 -1.66 2.44
C GLY A 456 33.35 -2.32 2.33
N GLY A 457 33.35 -3.63 2.05
CA GLY A 457 32.14 -4.36 1.71
C GLY A 457 31.93 -4.48 0.21
N SER A 458 30.92 -5.23 -0.18
CA SER A 458 30.58 -5.45 -1.58
C SER A 458 29.05 -5.52 -1.77
N LEU A 459 28.60 -5.18 -2.97
CA LEU A 459 27.22 -5.38 -3.39
C LEU A 459 26.99 -6.89 -3.59
N SER A 460 25.91 -7.43 -2.99
CA SER A 460 25.49 -8.82 -3.19
C SER A 460 24.34 -8.90 -4.17
N ASN A 461 24.45 -9.80 -5.14
CA ASN A 461 23.39 -10.14 -6.07
C ASN A 461 22.65 -11.45 -5.72
N ILE A 462 23.07 -12.15 -4.68
CA ILE A 462 22.45 -13.43 -4.29
C ILE A 462 20.99 -13.23 -3.89
N TYR A 463 20.70 -12.17 -3.13
CA TYR A 463 19.38 -11.93 -2.56
C TYR A 463 18.30 -11.48 -3.57
N PHE A 464 18.70 -11.11 -4.78
CA PHE A 464 17.80 -10.64 -5.83
C PHE A 464 17.83 -11.54 -7.07
N ASN A 465 18.00 -12.85 -6.84
CA ASN A 465 17.94 -13.87 -7.89
C ASN A 465 18.97 -13.63 -9.02
N GLY A 466 20.19 -13.27 -8.67
CA GLY A 466 21.28 -12.96 -9.60
C GLY A 466 21.30 -11.54 -10.14
N HIS A 467 20.37 -10.68 -9.71
CA HIS A 467 20.39 -9.25 -9.99
C HIS A 467 21.10 -8.47 -8.88
N SER A 468 21.76 -7.37 -9.22
CA SER A 468 22.44 -6.51 -8.24
C SER A 468 21.46 -5.81 -7.31
N PHE A 469 20.23 -5.58 -7.78
CA PHE A 469 19.20 -4.82 -7.07
C PHE A 469 17.85 -5.52 -7.10
N GLY A 470 17.06 -5.29 -6.03
CA GLY A 470 15.62 -5.53 -6.01
C GLY A 470 14.89 -4.28 -6.51
N ASP A 471 14.57 -4.23 -7.79
CA ASP A 471 14.06 -3.05 -8.48
C ASP A 471 12.77 -3.31 -9.29
N ASN A 472 12.22 -4.53 -9.20
CA ASN A 472 11.03 -4.95 -9.92
C ASN A 472 9.76 -4.93 -9.06
N PHE A 473 9.74 -4.12 -8.00
CA PHE A 473 8.58 -3.97 -7.14
C PHE A 473 8.50 -2.56 -6.55
N SER A 474 7.30 -2.16 -6.14
CA SER A 474 7.08 -0.94 -5.39
C SER A 474 6.13 -1.19 -4.21
N TYR A 475 6.52 -0.68 -3.04
CA TYR A 475 5.66 -0.49 -1.88
C TYR A 475 4.99 0.90 -1.88
N HIS A 476 5.41 1.77 -2.78
CA HIS A 476 5.05 3.17 -2.88
C HIS A 476 4.41 3.51 -4.23
N PRO A 477 3.33 2.81 -4.64
CA PRO A 477 2.64 3.19 -5.88
C PRO A 477 2.02 4.56 -5.72
N LEU A 478 2.29 5.47 -6.66
CA LEU A 478 1.84 6.87 -6.68
C LEU A 478 1.37 7.26 -8.07
N GLY A 479 0.42 8.19 -8.17
CA GLY A 479 -0.07 8.71 -9.44
C GLY A 479 -1.28 7.94 -9.99
N GLY A 480 -1.83 8.40 -11.10
CA GLY A 480 -3.03 7.91 -11.74
C GLY A 480 -4.25 8.83 -11.60
N ALA A 481 -4.31 9.66 -10.54
CA ALA A 481 -5.35 10.69 -10.37
C ALA A 481 -4.74 12.01 -9.87
N CYS A 482 -3.60 12.39 -10.43
CA CYS A 482 -2.73 13.47 -9.95
C CYS A 482 -3.46 14.81 -9.79
N LEU A 483 -3.15 15.51 -8.68
CA LEU A 483 -3.64 16.87 -8.40
C LEU A 483 -3.25 17.83 -9.53
N GLY A 484 -4.20 18.69 -9.92
CA GLY A 484 -4.05 19.65 -11.02
C GLY A 484 -4.20 19.04 -12.42
N LEU A 485 -4.06 17.72 -12.59
CA LEU A 485 -4.19 16.99 -13.86
C LEU A 485 -5.53 16.24 -13.96
N ALA A 486 -5.65 15.08 -13.37
CA ALA A 486 -6.88 14.28 -13.34
C ALA A 486 -7.92 14.81 -12.34
N SER A 487 -7.47 15.48 -11.31
CA SER A 487 -8.31 16.16 -10.32
C SER A 487 -7.94 17.65 -10.22
N ASP A 488 -8.70 18.42 -9.46
CA ASP A 488 -8.31 19.76 -9.04
C ASP A 488 -7.16 19.70 -8.01
N TYR A 489 -6.75 20.85 -7.46
CA TYR A 489 -5.67 20.89 -6.46
C TYR A 489 -6.09 20.44 -5.06
N PHE A 490 -7.33 19.94 -4.90
CA PHE A 490 -7.87 19.43 -3.64
C PHE A 490 -8.42 18.00 -3.77
N GLY A 491 -8.27 17.36 -4.94
CA GLY A 491 -8.62 15.95 -5.15
C GLY A 491 -10.05 15.71 -5.65
N ARG A 492 -10.78 16.75 -6.07
CA ARG A 492 -12.05 16.61 -6.79
C ARG A 492 -11.77 16.13 -8.21
N LEU A 493 -12.28 14.97 -8.59
CA LEU A 493 -12.04 14.40 -9.92
C LEU A 493 -12.73 15.25 -11.00
N LYS A 494 -11.95 15.69 -11.99
CA LYS A 494 -12.46 16.53 -13.08
C LYS A 494 -13.56 15.83 -13.88
N GLY A 495 -14.60 16.55 -14.18
CA GLY A 495 -15.79 16.06 -14.90
C GLY A 495 -16.90 15.55 -14.00
N TYR A 496 -16.69 15.47 -12.66
CA TYR A 496 -17.69 14.95 -11.72
C TYR A 496 -17.73 15.73 -10.41
N GLU A 497 -18.87 16.34 -10.14
CA GLU A 497 -19.16 16.92 -8.83
C GLU A 497 -19.43 15.82 -7.80
N GLY A 498 -18.86 15.94 -6.59
CA GLY A 498 -19.05 14.99 -5.51
C GLY A 498 -18.26 13.70 -5.64
N LEU A 499 -17.23 13.66 -6.51
CA LEU A 499 -16.33 12.52 -6.68
C LEU A 499 -14.90 12.94 -6.37
N TYR A 500 -14.26 12.26 -5.39
CA TYR A 500 -12.97 12.65 -4.82
C TYR A 500 -11.97 11.50 -4.82
N CYS A 501 -10.66 11.83 -4.89
CA CYS A 501 -9.56 10.90 -4.73
C CYS A 501 -8.45 11.53 -3.87
N LEU A 502 -8.17 10.96 -2.68
CA LEU A 502 -7.21 11.49 -1.70
C LEU A 502 -6.16 10.47 -1.25
N ASP A 503 -6.02 9.36 -1.96
CA ASP A 503 -4.97 8.36 -1.71
C ASP A 503 -3.69 8.63 -2.51
N GLY A 504 -2.78 7.65 -2.57
CA GLY A 504 -1.53 7.78 -3.33
C GLY A 504 -1.71 8.11 -4.82
N SER A 505 -2.92 7.93 -5.37
CA SER A 505 -3.21 8.27 -6.78
C SER A 505 -3.17 9.78 -7.04
N MET A 506 -3.42 10.62 -6.02
CA MET A 506 -3.34 12.09 -6.16
C MET A 506 -1.92 12.62 -6.31
N MET A 507 -0.90 11.81 -6.00
CA MET A 507 0.52 12.20 -5.99
C MET A 507 1.12 12.19 -7.41
N PRO A 508 2.19 12.97 -7.69
CA PRO A 508 2.79 13.08 -9.03
C PRO A 508 3.76 11.94 -9.38
N GLY A 509 3.54 10.71 -8.86
CA GLY A 509 4.41 9.55 -9.08
C GLY A 509 5.71 9.54 -8.27
N PHE A 510 5.91 10.54 -7.41
CA PHE A 510 7.09 10.68 -6.52
C PHE A 510 6.74 11.50 -5.28
N SER A 511 7.39 11.22 -4.15
CA SER A 511 7.17 11.89 -2.87
C SER A 511 8.42 12.59 -2.31
N CYS A 512 9.25 13.16 -3.17
CA CYS A 512 10.43 13.96 -2.81
C CYS A 512 11.39 13.22 -1.86
N CYS A 513 11.91 12.07 -2.29
CA CYS A 513 12.83 11.24 -1.52
C CYS A 513 12.32 10.95 -0.08
N ALA A 514 11.07 10.53 0.03
CA ALA A 514 10.45 10.12 1.30
C ALA A 514 9.51 8.93 1.09
N ASN A 515 9.27 8.13 2.13
CA ASN A 515 8.13 7.21 2.14
C ASN A 515 6.84 8.03 2.06
N PRO A 516 5.90 7.69 1.18
CA PRO A 516 4.82 8.61 0.84
C PRO A 516 3.72 8.71 1.89
N ALA A 517 3.64 7.78 2.85
CA ALA A 517 2.52 7.66 3.79
C ALA A 517 2.21 8.97 4.54
N LEU A 518 3.22 9.61 5.12
CA LEU A 518 3.05 10.87 5.84
C LEU A 518 2.67 12.02 4.91
N THR A 519 3.28 12.10 3.72
CA THR A 519 2.97 13.14 2.74
C THR A 519 1.57 12.98 2.17
N ILE A 520 1.14 11.75 1.85
CA ILE A 520 -0.25 11.45 1.45
C ILE A 520 -1.23 11.89 2.55
N ALA A 521 -0.93 11.52 3.81
CA ALA A 521 -1.78 11.88 4.93
C ALA A 521 -1.91 13.40 5.10
N ALA A 522 -0.79 14.12 5.07
CA ALA A 522 -0.79 15.56 5.26
C ALA A 522 -1.48 16.32 4.11
N ILE A 523 -1.30 15.88 2.86
CA ILE A 523 -2.03 16.44 1.71
C ILE A 523 -3.52 16.10 1.79
N ALA A 524 -3.90 14.89 2.25
CA ALA A 524 -5.29 14.52 2.47
C ALA A 524 -5.95 15.39 3.56
N GLU A 525 -5.25 15.69 4.67
CA GLU A 525 -5.72 16.63 5.71
C GLU A 525 -5.96 18.03 5.14
N ARG A 526 -5.01 18.53 4.34
CA ARG A 526 -5.14 19.82 3.65
C ARG A 526 -6.36 19.84 2.73
N ASN A 527 -6.52 18.80 1.93
CA ASN A 527 -7.58 18.72 0.94
C ASN A 527 -8.95 18.58 1.62
N MET A 528 -9.05 17.79 2.68
CA MET A 528 -10.30 17.64 3.44
C MET A 528 -10.76 18.95 4.10
N GLU A 529 -9.82 19.78 4.58
CA GLU A 529 -10.19 21.11 5.14
C GLU A 529 -10.90 21.98 4.07
N ASN A 530 -10.38 22.00 2.84
CA ASN A 530 -10.98 22.74 1.74
C ASN A 530 -12.30 22.10 1.27
N ILE A 531 -12.33 20.76 1.09
CA ILE A 531 -13.52 20.02 0.65
C ILE A 531 -14.68 20.22 1.64
N ILE A 532 -14.41 20.15 2.94
CA ILE A 532 -15.46 20.36 3.95
C ILE A 532 -16.00 21.80 3.87
N ALA A 533 -15.14 22.79 3.78
CA ALA A 533 -15.53 24.18 3.73
C ALA A 533 -16.37 24.53 2.49
N GLU A 534 -16.09 23.92 1.35
CA GLU A 534 -16.77 24.27 0.08
C GLU A 534 -17.93 23.33 -0.27
N ASP A 535 -17.80 22.03 0.01
CA ASP A 535 -18.73 21.02 -0.52
C ASP A 535 -19.70 20.46 0.53
N PHE A 536 -19.49 20.77 1.83
CA PHE A 536 -20.31 20.28 2.96
C PHE A 536 -20.81 21.41 3.87
N SER A 537 -20.71 22.67 3.42
CA SER A 537 -21.24 23.84 4.14
C SER A 537 -22.77 23.95 4.07
#